data_fe443718827acafd3b503a6054711c73
#
_entry.id   fe443718827acafd3b503a6054711c73
#
_cell.length_a   1.000
_cell.length_b   1.000
_cell.length_c   1.000
_cell.angle_alpha   90.00
_cell.angle_beta   90.00
_cell.angle_gamma   90.00
#
_symmetry.space_group_name_H-M   'P 1'
#
loop_
_entity.id
_entity.type
_entity.pdbx_description
1 polymer ?
#
loop_
_entity_poly.entity_id
_entity_poly.type
_entity_poly.pdbx_seq_one_letter_code
_entity_poly.pdbx_strand_id
1 'polypeptide(L)'
;MNTELRYAGDIPIYYAPDQALRRFCLCVYVKAGAIYESRENNGYAHLFEHIVFRNLKKQYGDGFYTLLAQNAVDFNASTHKSVIQFTFSGLPRGIPLVCEIIALMFSALVVNTGEFNIEKSRIKAEYKEDEPHRRFSYLCGQTVWAGSTARQDELGYLTNINRASLSSLDRYRREVISRGNVFAVATGCVSRDELGMLSKALASVPLSDAPIKEKTVDVPARYLCRDCTMVVRDDVYTYLHFSFDLGDTAAYYHLTDFLYFLLFFGYDSVLQQELSEKRALIYGFDSGVERYRNIGILDFSFEVYNHRLEEAMTAVVDTLNRVKSGNFDYDTTIQKLVTDHTEILDDIEGLNWDIAYHHLLFGQTRDGEAELKTLMSLNKGEIAAFAAELFRTDRLVLGLKGNKRAIDKNRDKLKAILQKLDI
;
A
#
# COMPACT_ATOMS: atom_id res chain seq x y z
N MET A 1 -22.52 -7.30 1.75
CA MET A 1 -21.96 -8.41 2.60
C MET A 1 -21.55 -7.80 3.93
N ASN A 2 -22.02 -8.34 5.06
CA ASN A 2 -21.68 -7.80 6.38
C ASN A 2 -20.45 -8.53 6.94
N THR A 3 -19.44 -7.77 7.31
CA THR A 3 -18.26 -8.29 8.00
C THR A 3 -18.57 -8.47 9.48
N GLU A 4 -18.42 -9.70 10.01
CA GLU A 4 -18.61 -10.00 11.41
C GLU A 4 -17.28 -9.88 12.16
N LEU A 5 -17.27 -9.18 13.31
CA LEU A 5 -16.10 -9.16 14.21
C LEU A 5 -16.22 -10.33 15.22
N ARG A 6 -15.17 -11.13 15.31
CA ARG A 6 -14.99 -12.24 16.24
C ARG A 6 -13.64 -12.08 16.96
N TYR A 7 -13.41 -12.88 17.98
CA TYR A 7 -12.15 -12.86 18.73
C TYR A 7 -11.60 -14.26 18.94
N ALA A 8 -10.30 -14.41 18.78
CA ALA A 8 -9.51 -15.57 19.13
C ALA A 8 -8.55 -15.21 20.27
N GLY A 9 -8.99 -15.38 21.54
CA GLY A 9 -8.30 -14.75 22.66
C GLY A 9 -8.31 -13.23 22.48
N ASP A 10 -7.11 -12.63 22.39
CA ASP A 10 -6.94 -11.18 22.20
C ASP A 10 -6.80 -10.77 20.73
N ILE A 11 -6.89 -11.71 19.78
CA ILE A 11 -6.76 -11.42 18.35
C ILE A 11 -8.14 -11.20 17.74
N PRO A 12 -8.47 -9.99 17.21
CA PRO A 12 -9.69 -9.76 16.45
C PRO A 12 -9.63 -10.48 15.10
N ILE A 13 -10.75 -11.08 14.70
CA ILE A 13 -10.96 -11.74 13.41
C ILE A 13 -12.12 -11.05 12.73
N TYR A 14 -11.87 -10.45 11.57
CA TYR A 14 -12.89 -9.94 10.67
C TYR A 14 -13.31 -11.06 9.72
N TYR A 15 -14.56 -11.46 9.77
CA TYR A 15 -15.10 -12.63 9.07
C TYR A 15 -16.16 -12.21 8.07
N ALA A 16 -15.87 -12.41 6.78
CA ALA A 16 -16.76 -12.12 5.66
C ALA A 16 -16.90 -13.37 4.77
N PRO A 17 -17.75 -14.36 5.17
CA PRO A 17 -17.87 -15.62 4.45
C PRO A 17 -18.78 -15.47 3.22
N ASP A 18 -18.40 -16.19 2.14
CA ASP A 18 -19.27 -16.47 1.02
C ASP A 18 -19.15 -17.94 0.62
N GLN A 19 -20.21 -18.72 0.91
CA GLN A 19 -20.25 -20.15 0.63
C GLN A 19 -20.55 -20.47 -0.86
N ALA A 20 -20.88 -19.47 -1.67
CA ALA A 20 -21.01 -19.64 -3.12
C ALA A 20 -19.65 -19.71 -3.81
N LEU A 21 -18.62 -19.14 -3.20
CA LEU A 21 -17.24 -19.22 -3.67
C LEU A 21 -16.62 -20.57 -3.32
N ARG A 22 -15.56 -20.94 -4.02
CA ARG A 22 -14.85 -22.21 -3.84
C ARG A 22 -13.55 -22.08 -3.07
N ARG A 23 -13.00 -20.88 -2.99
CA ARG A 23 -11.73 -20.59 -2.33
C ARG A 23 -11.97 -19.80 -1.04
N PHE A 24 -11.07 -19.97 -0.12
CA PHE A 24 -10.93 -19.11 1.05
C PHE A 24 -9.70 -18.21 0.90
N CYS A 25 -9.71 -17.09 1.58
CA CYS A 25 -8.53 -16.31 1.90
C CYS A 25 -8.53 -16.00 3.40
N LEU A 26 -7.44 -16.33 4.07
CA LEU A 26 -7.17 -15.94 5.44
C LEU A 26 -5.86 -15.15 5.47
N CYS A 27 -5.91 -13.93 5.97
CA CYS A 27 -4.70 -13.16 6.23
C CYS A 27 -4.52 -12.93 7.73
N VAL A 28 -3.28 -13.07 8.18
CA VAL A 28 -2.86 -12.63 9.51
C VAL A 28 -2.01 -11.38 9.32
N TYR A 29 -2.44 -10.29 9.95
CA TYR A 29 -1.82 -8.99 9.86
C TYR A 29 -1.10 -8.63 11.15
N VAL A 30 0.11 -8.09 11.02
CA VAL A 30 0.90 -7.58 12.14
C VAL A 30 1.19 -6.10 11.91
N LYS A 31 0.76 -5.22 12.80
CA LYS A 31 1.03 -3.77 12.73
C LYS A 31 2.52 -3.50 13.02
N ALA A 32 3.37 -3.74 12.04
CA ALA A 32 4.83 -3.76 12.19
C ALA A 32 5.58 -3.36 10.92
N GLY A 33 4.96 -2.61 10.02
CA GLY A 33 5.60 -2.10 8.82
C GLY A 33 6.59 -0.96 9.09
N ALA A 34 7.16 -0.41 8.02
CA ALA A 34 8.25 0.56 8.07
C ALA A 34 7.95 1.81 8.93
N ILE A 35 6.69 2.28 8.99
CA ILE A 35 6.31 3.45 9.82
C ILE A 35 6.49 3.22 11.32
N TYR A 36 6.52 1.96 11.78
CA TYR A 36 6.72 1.60 13.18
C TYR A 36 8.19 1.42 13.54
N GLU A 37 9.06 1.45 12.56
CA GLU A 37 10.49 1.27 12.74
C GLU A 37 11.21 2.60 13.01
N SER A 38 12.32 2.52 13.72
CA SER A 38 13.25 3.63 13.88
C SER A 38 14.29 3.61 12.76
N ARG A 39 15.09 4.67 12.66
CA ARG A 39 16.21 4.71 11.71
C ARG A 39 17.23 3.58 11.94
N GLU A 40 17.35 3.08 13.17
CA GLU A 40 18.33 2.07 13.60
C GLU A 40 17.88 0.64 13.26
N ASN A 41 16.57 0.40 13.14
CA ASN A 41 16.01 -0.94 12.87
C ASN A 41 15.13 -0.98 11.61
N ASN A 42 15.08 0.07 10.80
CA ASN A 42 14.34 0.05 9.54
C ASN A 42 14.84 -1.07 8.63
N GLY A 43 13.90 -1.93 8.20
CA GLY A 43 14.10 -3.17 7.47
C GLY A 43 13.95 -4.44 8.31
N TYR A 44 13.71 -4.33 9.62
CA TYR A 44 13.50 -5.52 10.46
C TYR A 44 12.13 -6.16 10.20
N ALA A 45 11.11 -5.39 9.81
CA ALA A 45 9.81 -5.92 9.38
C ALA A 45 9.97 -6.87 8.20
N HIS A 46 10.65 -6.43 7.16
CA HIS A 46 10.91 -7.20 5.95
C HIS A 46 11.83 -8.41 6.24
N LEU A 47 12.88 -8.22 7.01
CA LEU A 47 13.75 -9.34 7.43
C LEU A 47 12.98 -10.36 8.28
N PHE A 48 12.06 -9.92 9.14
CA PHE A 48 11.21 -10.80 9.94
C PHE A 48 10.26 -11.61 9.06
N GLU A 49 9.64 -11.00 8.06
CA GLU A 49 8.83 -11.69 7.06
C GLU A 49 9.60 -12.86 6.43
N HIS A 50 10.78 -12.61 5.86
CA HIS A 50 11.64 -13.66 5.28
C HIS A 50 11.98 -14.78 6.27
N ILE A 51 12.25 -14.40 7.52
CA ILE A 51 12.63 -15.37 8.56
C ILE A 51 11.44 -16.23 9.00
N VAL A 52 10.22 -15.75 8.96
CA VAL A 52 9.03 -16.58 9.23
C VAL A 52 8.98 -17.77 8.27
N PHE A 53 9.14 -17.55 6.97
CA PHE A 53 9.18 -18.63 5.98
C PHE A 53 10.32 -19.61 6.23
N ARG A 54 11.51 -19.08 6.51
CA ARG A 54 12.68 -19.93 6.80
C ARG A 54 12.48 -20.74 8.07
N ASN A 55 11.86 -20.14 9.09
CA ASN A 55 11.57 -20.80 10.36
C ASN A 55 10.58 -21.96 10.18
N LEU A 56 9.51 -21.75 9.40
CA LEU A 56 8.54 -22.78 9.04
C LEU A 56 9.19 -23.89 8.22
N LYS A 57 9.95 -23.54 7.17
CA LYS A 57 10.68 -24.53 6.38
C LYS A 57 11.62 -25.38 7.24
N LYS A 58 12.25 -24.80 8.25
CA LYS A 58 13.09 -25.54 9.20
C LYS A 58 12.30 -26.53 10.05
N GLN A 59 11.07 -26.18 10.43
CA GLN A 59 10.20 -27.02 11.25
C GLN A 59 9.57 -28.16 10.43
N TYR A 60 9.12 -27.87 9.20
CA TYR A 60 8.47 -28.85 8.31
C TYR A 60 9.44 -29.64 7.43
N GLY A 61 10.71 -29.22 7.32
CA GLY A 61 11.71 -29.79 6.43
C GLY A 61 11.56 -29.38 4.97
N ASP A 62 12.31 -30.06 4.07
CA ASP A 62 12.36 -29.70 2.64
C ASP A 62 11.03 -29.94 1.91
N GLY A 63 10.12 -30.74 2.46
CA GLY A 63 8.79 -31.01 1.93
C GLY A 63 7.76 -29.90 2.15
N PHE A 64 8.08 -28.79 2.83
CA PHE A 64 7.11 -27.76 3.21
C PHE A 64 6.26 -27.25 2.03
N TYR A 65 6.89 -26.85 0.94
CA TYR A 65 6.15 -26.35 -0.24
C TYR A 65 5.35 -27.46 -0.94
N THR A 66 5.84 -28.69 -0.94
CA THR A 66 5.09 -29.85 -1.45
C THR A 66 3.83 -30.10 -0.60
N LEU A 67 3.95 -29.97 0.72
CA LEU A 67 2.83 -30.11 1.65
C LEU A 67 1.75 -29.05 1.41
N LEU A 68 2.13 -27.79 1.19
CA LEU A 68 1.21 -26.73 0.81
C LEU A 68 0.47 -27.08 -0.48
N ALA A 69 1.19 -27.43 -1.55
CA ALA A 69 0.61 -27.77 -2.84
C ALA A 69 -0.34 -28.97 -2.77
N GLN A 70 0.00 -30.04 -2.04
CA GLN A 70 -0.85 -31.23 -1.84
C GLN A 70 -2.17 -30.89 -1.14
N ASN A 71 -2.16 -29.87 -0.26
CA ASN A 71 -3.36 -29.40 0.44
C ASN A 71 -4.08 -28.27 -0.30
N ALA A 72 -3.63 -27.90 -1.50
CA ALA A 72 -4.17 -26.78 -2.29
C ALA A 72 -4.18 -25.46 -1.49
N VAL A 73 -3.08 -25.16 -0.81
CA VAL A 73 -2.83 -23.94 -0.05
C VAL A 73 -1.72 -23.15 -0.72
N ASP A 74 -2.00 -21.92 -1.05
CA ASP A 74 -1.01 -20.91 -1.38
C ASP A 74 -0.67 -20.14 -0.10
N PHE A 75 0.61 -19.93 0.17
CA PHE A 75 1.10 -19.16 1.31
C PHE A 75 2.10 -18.14 0.85
N ASN A 76 1.81 -16.88 1.11
CA ASN A 76 2.65 -15.73 0.77
C ASN A 76 2.70 -14.73 1.92
N ALA A 77 3.62 -13.77 1.86
CA ALA A 77 3.63 -12.62 2.74
C ALA A 77 4.12 -11.38 2.01
N SER A 78 3.77 -10.23 2.55
CA SER A 78 4.19 -8.92 2.03
C SER A 78 4.39 -7.95 3.20
N THR A 79 5.46 -7.17 3.12
CA THR A 79 5.73 -6.08 4.06
C THR A 79 5.33 -4.75 3.42
N HIS A 80 4.36 -4.09 4.04
CA HIS A 80 3.90 -2.75 3.69
C HIS A 80 4.40 -1.71 4.70
N LYS A 81 4.24 -0.45 4.42
CA LYS A 81 4.63 0.61 5.37
C LYS A 81 3.94 0.51 6.72
N SER A 82 2.66 0.12 6.76
CA SER A 82 1.87 0.06 8.00
C SER A 82 1.68 -1.34 8.58
N VAL A 83 1.98 -2.41 7.83
CA VAL A 83 1.63 -3.77 8.25
C VAL A 83 2.50 -4.82 7.54
N ILE A 84 2.73 -5.96 8.22
CA ILE A 84 3.17 -7.20 7.57
C ILE A 84 1.92 -8.06 7.39
N GLN A 85 1.67 -8.52 6.19
CA GLN A 85 0.55 -9.39 5.81
C GLN A 85 1.06 -10.81 5.54
N PHE A 86 0.45 -11.81 6.17
CA PHE A 86 0.68 -13.23 5.89
C PHE A 86 -0.61 -13.80 5.32
N THR A 87 -0.58 -14.17 4.03
CA THR A 87 -1.76 -14.58 3.26
C THR A 87 -1.77 -16.09 3.05
N PHE A 88 -2.87 -16.71 3.41
CA PHE A 88 -3.20 -18.10 3.07
C PHE A 88 -4.43 -18.09 2.18
N SER A 89 -4.33 -18.66 0.98
CA SER A 89 -5.50 -18.82 0.12
C SER A 89 -5.52 -20.23 -0.47
N GLY A 90 -6.71 -20.70 -0.85
CA GLY A 90 -6.82 -22.05 -1.41
C GLY A 90 -8.20 -22.67 -1.27
N LEU A 91 -8.26 -24.01 -1.28
CA LEU A 91 -9.49 -24.76 -1.07
C LEU A 91 -9.71 -25.04 0.44
N PRO A 92 -10.97 -25.07 0.93
CA PRO A 92 -11.30 -25.29 2.34
C PRO A 92 -10.63 -26.52 2.99
N ARG A 93 -10.41 -27.59 2.21
CA ARG A 93 -9.68 -28.78 2.68
C ARG A 93 -8.26 -28.50 3.21
N GLY A 94 -7.68 -27.34 2.85
CA GLY A 94 -6.35 -26.92 3.30
C GLY A 94 -6.37 -26.18 4.64
N ILE A 95 -7.53 -25.78 5.15
CA ILE A 95 -7.64 -25.02 6.40
C ILE A 95 -7.03 -25.73 7.62
N PRO A 96 -7.15 -27.06 7.78
CA PRO A 96 -6.44 -27.75 8.87
C PRO A 96 -4.92 -27.51 8.85
N LEU A 97 -4.27 -27.59 7.69
CA LEU A 97 -2.85 -27.29 7.56
C LEU A 97 -2.54 -25.81 7.85
N VAL A 98 -3.40 -24.90 7.40
CA VAL A 98 -3.25 -23.46 7.72
C VAL A 98 -3.30 -23.23 9.23
N CYS A 99 -4.19 -23.92 9.96
CA CYS A 99 -4.24 -23.85 11.42
C CYS A 99 -2.94 -24.31 12.08
N GLU A 100 -2.32 -25.40 11.59
CA GLU A 100 -1.03 -25.87 12.09
C GLU A 100 0.08 -24.85 11.83
N ILE A 101 0.12 -24.27 10.63
CA ILE A 101 1.11 -23.25 10.26
C ILE A 101 0.96 -21.99 11.13
N ILE A 102 -0.25 -21.49 11.34
CA ILE A 102 -0.51 -20.31 12.18
C ILE A 102 -0.01 -20.53 13.60
N ALA A 103 -0.26 -21.69 14.19
CA ALA A 103 0.19 -22.01 15.54
C ALA A 103 1.73 -21.97 15.69
N LEU A 104 2.46 -22.17 14.59
CA LEU A 104 3.93 -22.26 14.56
C LEU A 104 4.62 -21.00 14.00
N MET A 105 3.96 -20.24 13.11
CA MET A 105 4.62 -19.18 12.33
C MET A 105 5.27 -18.09 13.18
N PHE A 106 4.72 -17.79 14.34
CA PHE A 106 5.26 -16.78 15.26
C PHE A 106 5.98 -17.38 16.48
N SER A 107 6.27 -18.67 16.44
CA SER A 107 7.06 -19.35 17.47
C SER A 107 8.50 -18.81 17.57
N ALA A 108 9.24 -19.28 18.56
CA ALA A 108 10.65 -18.94 18.72
C ALA A 108 11.45 -19.31 17.45
N LEU A 109 12.47 -18.51 17.13
CA LEU A 109 13.30 -18.74 15.94
C LEU A 109 14.18 -19.97 16.15
N VAL A 110 14.08 -20.95 15.23
CA VAL A 110 14.91 -22.17 15.21
C VAL A 110 15.96 -22.14 14.09
N VAL A 111 15.98 -21.09 13.27
CA VAL A 111 16.99 -20.87 12.22
C VAL A 111 18.37 -20.64 12.82
N ASN A 112 19.41 -21.17 12.15
CA ASN A 112 20.78 -20.92 12.53
C ASN A 112 21.38 -19.70 11.81
N THR A 113 22.59 -19.31 12.20
CA THR A 113 23.28 -18.12 11.62
C THR A 113 23.52 -18.26 10.11
N GLY A 114 23.79 -19.45 9.61
CA GLY A 114 23.98 -19.70 8.17
C GLY A 114 22.70 -19.44 7.39
N GLU A 115 21.58 -20.00 7.84
CA GLU A 115 20.24 -19.78 7.26
C GLU A 115 19.82 -18.32 7.32
N PHE A 116 20.10 -17.65 8.43
CA PHE A 116 19.86 -16.22 8.61
C PHE A 116 20.63 -15.37 7.59
N ASN A 117 21.92 -15.69 7.36
CA ASN A 117 22.74 -14.98 6.37
C ASN A 117 22.27 -15.22 4.92
N ILE A 118 21.67 -16.38 4.62
CA ILE A 118 21.06 -16.63 3.31
C ILE A 118 19.89 -15.66 3.08
N GLU A 119 19.00 -15.47 4.05
CA GLU A 119 17.88 -14.51 3.89
C GLU A 119 18.36 -13.07 3.78
N LYS A 120 19.36 -12.67 4.56
CA LYS A 120 20.00 -11.35 4.38
C LYS A 120 20.56 -11.16 2.97
N SER A 121 21.08 -12.22 2.35
CA SER A 121 21.60 -12.17 0.98
C SER A 121 20.48 -12.08 -0.06
N ARG A 122 19.32 -12.69 0.18
CA ARG A 122 18.13 -12.55 -0.67
C ARG A 122 17.61 -11.12 -0.66
N ILE A 123 17.43 -10.52 0.52
CA ILE A 123 17.03 -9.11 0.65
C ILE A 123 18.01 -8.18 -0.08
N LYS A 124 19.32 -8.45 -0.02
CA LYS A 124 20.30 -7.67 -0.78
C LYS A 124 20.18 -7.84 -2.29
N ALA A 125 19.81 -9.02 -2.78
CA ALA A 125 19.56 -9.25 -4.20
C ALA A 125 18.30 -8.49 -4.65
N GLU A 126 17.23 -8.62 -3.90
CA GLU A 126 15.97 -7.90 -4.11
C GLU A 126 16.18 -6.38 -4.11
N TYR A 127 16.98 -5.86 -3.18
CA TYR A 127 17.35 -4.45 -3.12
C TYR A 127 18.02 -3.93 -4.41
N LYS A 128 18.71 -4.79 -5.16
CA LYS A 128 19.40 -4.46 -6.42
C LYS A 128 18.53 -4.62 -7.65
N GLU A 129 17.45 -5.34 -7.55
CA GLU A 129 16.60 -5.73 -8.66
C GLU A 129 16.01 -4.47 -9.24
N ASP A 130 15.69 -3.63 -9.42
CA ASP A 130 15.14 -2.41 -10.03
C ASP A 130 15.79 -1.10 -9.49
N GLU A 131 17.09 -1.13 -9.29
CA GLU A 131 17.83 -0.04 -8.66
C GLU A 131 17.56 1.37 -9.23
N PRO A 132 17.45 1.62 -10.56
CA PRO A 132 17.25 2.97 -11.08
C PRO A 132 15.85 3.56 -10.81
N HIS A 133 14.78 2.76 -10.97
CA HIS A 133 13.41 3.20 -10.67
C HIS A 133 13.22 3.37 -9.18
N ARG A 134 13.67 2.40 -8.42
CA ARG A 134 13.61 2.44 -6.96
C ARG A 134 14.35 3.65 -6.38
N ARG A 135 15.51 4.02 -6.89
CA ARG A 135 16.23 5.22 -6.43
C ARG A 135 15.42 6.49 -6.62
N PHE A 136 14.71 6.60 -7.73
CA PHE A 136 13.88 7.78 -8.00
C PHE A 136 12.63 7.79 -7.12
N SER A 137 11.89 6.69 -7.02
CA SER A 137 10.74 6.54 -6.12
C SER A 137 11.13 6.80 -4.66
N TYR A 138 12.27 6.25 -4.22
CA TYR A 138 12.83 6.52 -2.91
C TYR A 138 13.11 8.01 -2.69
N LEU A 139 13.72 8.70 -3.67
CA LEU A 139 13.97 10.15 -3.59
C LEU A 139 12.67 10.94 -3.47
N CYS A 140 11.65 10.59 -4.25
CA CYS A 140 10.32 11.20 -4.16
C CYS A 140 9.71 10.97 -2.78
N GLY A 141 9.68 9.74 -2.29
CA GLY A 141 9.18 9.39 -0.96
C GLY A 141 9.93 10.11 0.17
N GLN A 142 11.27 10.20 0.09
CA GLN A 142 12.07 10.96 1.07
C GLN A 142 11.71 12.45 1.08
N THR A 143 11.29 13.00 -0.05
CA THR A 143 10.90 14.42 -0.19
C THR A 143 9.47 14.64 0.29
N VAL A 144 8.56 13.80 -0.15
CA VAL A 144 7.13 13.83 0.23
C VAL A 144 6.95 13.67 1.73
N TRP A 145 7.62 12.67 2.33
CA TRP A 145 7.51 12.32 3.74
C TRP A 145 8.64 12.91 4.61
N ALA A 146 9.26 14.01 4.17
CA ALA A 146 10.36 14.63 4.89
C ALA A 146 9.96 14.99 6.34
N GLY A 147 10.70 14.48 7.32
CA GLY A 147 10.44 14.68 8.75
C GLY A 147 9.42 13.69 9.35
N SER A 148 8.79 12.83 8.54
CA SER A 148 7.83 11.83 8.99
C SER A 148 8.45 10.42 9.05
N THR A 149 7.86 9.52 9.85
CA THR A 149 8.22 8.08 9.85
C THR A 149 7.80 7.39 8.55
N ALA A 150 6.81 7.90 7.80
CA ALA A 150 6.40 7.37 6.50
C ALA A 150 7.48 7.47 5.42
N ARG A 151 8.55 8.24 5.64
CA ARG A 151 9.75 8.26 4.79
C ARG A 151 10.57 6.96 4.82
N GLN A 152 10.34 6.08 5.80
CA GLN A 152 11.05 4.81 5.92
C GLN A 152 10.70 3.89 4.73
N ASP A 153 11.72 3.21 4.20
CA ASP A 153 11.58 2.27 3.09
C ASP A 153 11.14 0.89 3.63
N GLU A 154 10.22 0.21 2.95
CA GLU A 154 9.76 -1.13 3.33
C GLU A 154 10.90 -2.16 3.31
N LEU A 155 11.78 -2.09 2.30
CA LEU A 155 12.95 -2.95 2.21
C LEU A 155 14.02 -2.61 3.27
N GLY A 156 13.93 -1.42 3.85
CA GLY A 156 14.81 -0.94 4.90
C GLY A 156 16.22 -0.55 4.44
N TYR A 157 17.04 -0.16 5.39
CA TYR A 157 18.44 0.21 5.12
C TYR A 157 19.34 -1.03 5.11
N LEU A 158 20.09 -1.24 4.03
CA LEU A 158 21.04 -2.37 3.93
C LEU A 158 22.06 -2.40 5.08
N THR A 159 22.40 -1.25 5.65
CA THR A 159 23.29 -1.16 6.82
C THR A 159 22.68 -1.83 8.05
N ASN A 160 21.37 -1.70 8.26
CA ASN A 160 20.64 -2.34 9.35
C ASN A 160 20.51 -3.83 9.12
N ILE A 161 20.12 -4.24 7.89
CA ILE A 161 20.08 -5.65 7.50
C ILE A 161 21.42 -6.34 7.73
N ASN A 162 22.54 -5.67 7.35
CA ASN A 162 23.87 -6.22 7.59
C ASN A 162 24.20 -6.40 9.08
N ARG A 163 23.82 -5.44 9.93
CA ARG A 163 24.06 -5.45 11.37
C ARG A 163 23.11 -6.36 12.16
N ALA A 164 21.95 -6.68 11.58
CA ALA A 164 20.94 -7.51 12.25
C ALA A 164 21.54 -8.85 12.68
N SER A 165 21.17 -9.30 13.88
CA SER A 165 21.48 -10.60 14.44
C SER A 165 20.21 -11.38 14.77
N LEU A 166 20.31 -12.70 14.94
CA LEU A 166 19.17 -13.51 15.39
C LEU A 166 18.58 -13.00 16.70
N SER A 167 19.41 -12.60 17.65
CA SER A 167 18.95 -12.08 18.94
C SER A 167 18.22 -10.73 18.81
N SER A 168 18.69 -9.83 17.92
CA SER A 168 18.00 -8.56 17.68
C SER A 168 16.68 -8.78 16.95
N LEU A 169 16.62 -9.70 16.01
CA LEU A 169 15.39 -10.03 15.29
C LEU A 169 14.37 -10.76 16.18
N ASP A 170 14.82 -11.68 17.06
CA ASP A 170 13.93 -12.33 18.01
C ASP A 170 13.34 -11.36 19.05
N ARG A 171 14.12 -10.33 19.43
CA ARG A 171 13.58 -9.22 20.23
C ARG A 171 12.50 -8.47 19.48
N TYR A 172 12.77 -8.10 18.22
CA TYR A 172 11.80 -7.45 17.34
C TYR A 172 10.52 -8.29 17.18
N ARG A 173 10.64 -9.61 16.93
CA ARG A 173 9.50 -10.52 16.89
C ARG A 173 8.62 -10.40 18.15
N ARG A 174 9.23 -10.45 19.34
CA ARG A 174 8.49 -10.30 20.61
C ARG A 174 7.86 -8.93 20.79
N GLU A 175 8.44 -7.89 20.24
CA GLU A 175 7.86 -6.54 20.28
C GLU A 175 6.64 -6.42 19.38
N VAL A 176 6.67 -7.00 18.17
CA VAL A 176 5.61 -6.83 17.18
C VAL A 176 4.51 -7.88 17.30
N ILE A 177 4.82 -9.11 17.72
CA ILE A 177 3.83 -10.15 17.99
C ILE A 177 3.31 -9.96 19.42
N SER A 178 2.48 -8.95 19.59
CA SER A 178 1.95 -8.51 20.88
C SER A 178 0.44 -8.30 20.85
N ARG A 179 -0.18 -8.21 22.04
CA ARG A 179 -1.61 -7.98 22.19
C ARG A 179 -2.04 -6.68 21.50
N GLY A 180 -3.13 -6.74 20.73
CA GLY A 180 -3.66 -5.60 19.95
C GLY A 180 -2.84 -5.21 18.73
N ASN A 181 -1.70 -5.87 18.47
CA ASN A 181 -0.86 -5.62 17.30
C ASN A 181 -1.12 -6.61 16.17
N VAL A 182 -1.72 -7.77 16.48
CA VAL A 182 -2.07 -8.83 15.53
C VAL A 182 -3.58 -8.85 15.34
N PHE A 183 -4.04 -8.95 14.11
CA PHE A 183 -5.44 -9.21 13.75
C PHE A 183 -5.51 -10.11 12.53
N ALA A 184 -6.68 -10.69 12.26
CA ALA A 184 -6.88 -11.56 11.11
C ALA A 184 -8.15 -11.16 10.33
N VAL A 185 -8.14 -11.47 9.03
CA VAL A 185 -9.30 -11.33 8.15
C VAL A 185 -9.51 -12.65 7.42
N ALA A 186 -10.74 -13.15 7.44
CA ALA A 186 -11.13 -14.39 6.76
C ALA A 186 -12.28 -14.10 5.78
N THR A 187 -12.06 -14.38 4.50
CA THR A 187 -13.00 -14.12 3.40
C THR A 187 -13.25 -15.38 2.58
N GLY A 188 -14.34 -15.41 1.83
CA GLY A 188 -14.68 -16.49 0.91
C GLY A 188 -15.25 -17.74 1.59
N CYS A 189 -14.94 -18.90 1.04
CA CYS A 189 -15.52 -20.18 1.48
C CYS A 189 -14.89 -20.67 2.80
N VAL A 190 -15.30 -20.06 3.90
CA VAL A 190 -14.95 -20.45 5.27
C VAL A 190 -16.23 -20.70 6.05
N SER A 191 -16.47 -21.94 6.48
CA SER A 191 -17.62 -22.30 7.31
C SER A 191 -17.45 -21.87 8.76
N ARG A 192 -18.51 -21.92 9.55
CA ARG A 192 -18.46 -21.64 11.01
C ARG A 192 -17.54 -22.60 11.77
N ASP A 193 -17.52 -23.88 11.38
CA ASP A 193 -16.65 -24.88 12.00
C ASP A 193 -15.18 -24.60 11.69
N GLU A 194 -14.86 -24.28 10.44
CA GLU A 194 -13.51 -23.89 10.02
C GLU A 194 -13.08 -22.58 10.69
N LEU A 195 -13.94 -21.59 10.83
CA LEU A 195 -13.68 -20.39 11.64
C LEU A 195 -13.35 -20.76 13.08
N GLY A 196 -14.05 -21.74 13.66
CA GLY A 196 -13.76 -22.26 15.00
C GLY A 196 -12.37 -22.89 15.10
N MET A 197 -11.91 -23.60 14.08
CA MET A 197 -10.54 -24.15 13.99
C MET A 197 -9.50 -23.03 13.89
N LEU A 198 -9.70 -22.08 12.99
CA LEU A 198 -8.85 -20.90 12.82
C LEU A 198 -8.76 -20.06 14.10
N SER A 199 -9.87 -19.87 14.79
CA SER A 199 -9.89 -19.14 16.08
C SER A 199 -9.05 -19.84 17.15
N LYS A 200 -9.09 -21.17 17.21
CA LYS A 200 -8.25 -21.94 18.16
C LYS A 200 -6.75 -21.81 17.81
N ALA A 201 -6.41 -21.88 16.52
CA ALA A 201 -5.03 -21.73 16.05
C ALA A 201 -4.49 -20.32 16.35
N LEU A 202 -5.27 -19.28 16.06
CA LEU A 202 -4.91 -17.89 16.36
C LEU A 202 -4.77 -17.64 17.86
N ALA A 203 -5.67 -18.21 18.70
CA ALA A 203 -5.59 -18.09 20.15
C ALA A 203 -4.30 -18.75 20.73
N SER A 204 -3.65 -19.65 20.00
CA SER A 204 -2.38 -20.29 20.41
C SER A 204 -1.14 -19.46 20.04
N VAL A 205 -1.27 -18.37 19.28
CA VAL A 205 -0.15 -17.48 18.93
C VAL A 205 0.45 -16.89 20.21
N PRO A 206 1.78 -16.99 20.43
CA PRO A 206 2.43 -16.54 21.64
C PRO A 206 2.57 -15.01 21.68
N LEU A 207 1.48 -14.30 21.99
CA LEU A 207 1.45 -12.85 22.12
C LEU A 207 2.23 -12.38 23.35
N SER A 208 3.08 -11.39 23.18
CA SER A 208 3.74 -10.69 24.28
C SER A 208 2.83 -9.61 24.86
N ASP A 209 3.19 -9.12 26.08
CA ASP A 209 2.55 -7.97 26.72
C ASP A 209 3.22 -6.63 26.33
N ALA A 210 3.99 -6.60 25.22
CA ALA A 210 4.57 -5.35 24.74
C ALA A 210 3.47 -4.34 24.40
N PRO A 211 3.66 -3.04 24.72
CA PRO A 211 2.63 -2.03 24.50
C PRO A 211 2.34 -1.86 23.02
N ILE A 212 1.06 -1.69 22.70
CA ILE A 212 0.61 -1.37 21.36
C ILE A 212 1.24 -0.04 20.93
N LYS A 213 1.93 -0.05 19.80
CA LYS A 213 2.40 1.18 19.17
C LYS A 213 1.31 1.69 18.23
N GLU A 214 0.28 2.33 18.76
CA GLU A 214 -0.58 3.14 17.88
C GLU A 214 0.26 4.31 17.35
N LYS A 215 0.50 4.35 16.06
CA LYS A 215 1.18 5.48 15.42
C LYS A 215 0.24 6.18 14.44
N THR A 216 0.01 7.44 14.71
CA THR A 216 -0.21 8.42 13.66
C THR A 216 1.12 8.72 13.00
N VAL A 217 1.11 8.87 11.68
CA VAL A 217 2.28 9.33 10.93
C VAL A 217 2.49 10.80 11.28
N ASP A 218 3.72 11.18 11.61
CA ASP A 218 4.04 12.59 11.83
C ASP A 218 3.75 13.36 10.55
N VAL A 219 2.94 14.43 10.67
CA VAL A 219 2.60 15.28 9.54
C VAL A 219 3.87 15.98 9.08
N PRO A 220 4.31 15.79 7.83
CA PRO A 220 5.48 16.47 7.32
C PRO A 220 5.26 17.98 7.33
N ALA A 221 6.33 18.74 7.48
CA ALA A 221 6.26 20.19 7.34
C ALA A 221 5.64 20.53 5.96
N ARG A 222 4.61 21.38 5.96
CA ARG A 222 3.81 21.73 4.77
C ARG A 222 4.69 21.91 3.55
N TYR A 223 4.30 21.28 2.47
CA TYR A 223 5.00 21.33 1.20
C TYR A 223 4.98 22.76 0.66
N LEU A 224 6.16 23.34 0.49
CA LEU A 224 6.33 24.59 -0.21
C LEU A 224 6.89 24.25 -1.58
N CYS A 225 6.04 23.84 -2.53
CA CYS A 225 6.42 23.50 -3.91
C CYS A 225 7.84 22.90 -4.00
N ARG A 226 8.02 21.76 -3.34
CA ARG A 226 9.32 21.08 -3.31
C ARG A 226 9.47 20.28 -4.60
N ASP A 227 10.58 20.45 -5.27
CA ASP A 227 10.98 19.58 -6.37
C ASP A 227 12.13 18.68 -5.92
N CYS A 228 12.10 17.43 -6.38
CA CYS A 228 13.25 16.54 -6.32
C CYS A 228 13.69 16.17 -7.73
N THR A 229 15.01 16.12 -7.96
CA THR A 229 15.56 15.89 -9.29
C THR A 229 16.59 14.79 -9.27
N MET A 230 16.43 13.80 -10.13
CA MET A 230 17.44 12.78 -10.41
C MET A 230 17.94 12.92 -11.84
N VAL A 231 19.23 13.19 -11.99
CA VAL A 231 19.86 13.36 -13.30
C VAL A 231 20.33 12.00 -13.84
N VAL A 232 19.95 11.68 -15.06
CA VAL A 232 20.40 10.50 -15.81
C VAL A 232 21.11 10.98 -17.08
N ARG A 233 22.18 10.29 -17.49
CA ARG A 233 22.92 10.62 -18.73
C ARG A 233 22.15 10.08 -19.94
N ASP A 234 22.18 10.87 -21.02
CA ASP A 234 21.75 10.48 -22.36
C ASP A 234 20.31 9.94 -22.48
N ASP A 235 19.43 10.33 -21.55
CA ASP A 235 18.03 9.99 -21.60
C ASP A 235 17.29 10.96 -22.53
N VAL A 236 16.44 10.41 -23.41
CA VAL A 236 15.60 11.17 -24.34
C VAL A 236 14.23 11.47 -23.73
N TYR A 237 13.93 10.85 -22.57
CA TYR A 237 12.70 11.03 -21.83
C TYR A 237 12.97 11.77 -20.52
N THR A 238 11.95 12.44 -20.04
CA THR A 238 11.85 12.89 -18.65
C THR A 238 10.70 12.16 -17.99
N TYR A 239 10.98 11.54 -16.84
CA TYR A 239 10.00 10.95 -15.97
C TYR A 239 9.53 12.01 -14.98
N LEU A 240 8.20 12.19 -14.90
CA LEU A 240 7.56 13.12 -13.96
C LEU A 240 6.81 12.32 -12.90
N HIS A 241 6.92 12.75 -11.65
CA HIS A 241 6.18 12.20 -10.53
C HIS A 241 5.52 13.33 -9.74
N PHE A 242 4.20 13.28 -9.66
CA PHE A 242 3.38 14.24 -8.93
C PHE A 242 2.89 13.59 -7.65
N SER A 243 3.09 14.23 -6.50
CA SER A 243 2.53 13.78 -5.22
C SER A 243 1.80 14.95 -4.56
N PHE A 244 0.50 14.80 -4.36
CA PHE A 244 -0.35 15.79 -3.70
C PHE A 244 -0.70 15.34 -2.28
N ASP A 245 -0.54 16.23 -1.31
CA ASP A 245 -0.95 16.02 0.08
C ASP A 245 -2.48 16.05 0.20
N LEU A 246 -3.08 14.93 0.57
CA LEU A 246 -4.52 14.77 0.77
C LEU A 246 -5.04 15.48 2.03
N GLY A 247 -4.15 15.80 2.99
CA GLY A 247 -4.58 16.27 4.30
C GLY A 247 -5.24 15.16 5.12
N ASP A 248 -6.35 15.46 5.80
CA ASP A 248 -7.07 14.50 6.66
C ASP A 248 -7.70 13.38 5.82
N THR A 249 -7.12 12.18 5.93
CA THR A 249 -7.58 11.01 5.19
C THR A 249 -9.02 10.62 5.53
N ALA A 250 -9.43 10.71 6.79
CA ALA A 250 -10.77 10.32 7.19
C ALA A 250 -11.84 11.27 6.63
N ALA A 251 -11.56 12.58 6.61
CA ALA A 251 -12.48 13.58 6.08
C ALA A 251 -12.67 13.46 4.56
N TYR A 252 -11.60 13.08 3.83
CA TYR A 252 -11.59 13.12 2.37
C TYR A 252 -11.54 11.73 1.71
N TYR A 253 -11.83 10.65 2.44
CA TYR A 253 -11.69 9.27 1.96
C TYR A 253 -12.43 9.03 0.64
N HIS A 254 -13.75 9.18 0.63
CA HIS A 254 -14.56 8.93 -0.56
C HIS A 254 -14.40 9.98 -1.67
N LEU A 255 -14.10 11.24 -1.31
CA LEU A 255 -13.77 12.27 -2.29
C LEU A 255 -12.47 11.95 -3.02
N THR A 256 -11.49 11.39 -2.31
CA THR A 256 -10.23 10.94 -2.90
C THR A 256 -10.46 9.76 -3.84
N ASP A 257 -11.29 8.78 -3.46
CA ASP A 257 -11.63 7.65 -4.33
C ASP A 257 -12.33 8.14 -5.60
N PHE A 258 -13.26 9.07 -5.48
CA PHE A 258 -13.90 9.66 -6.67
C PHE A 258 -12.88 10.32 -7.60
N LEU A 259 -11.97 11.16 -7.07
CA LEU A 259 -10.94 11.81 -7.87
C LEU A 259 -9.97 10.80 -8.49
N TYR A 260 -9.62 9.74 -7.78
CA TYR A 260 -8.78 8.67 -8.30
C TYR A 260 -9.43 7.99 -9.51
N PHE A 261 -10.70 7.59 -9.40
CA PHE A 261 -11.44 6.98 -10.50
C PHE A 261 -11.63 7.92 -11.69
N LEU A 262 -11.97 9.18 -11.42
CA LEU A 262 -12.10 10.21 -12.46
C LEU A 262 -10.81 10.43 -13.24
N LEU A 263 -9.68 10.53 -12.52
CA LEU A 263 -8.40 10.92 -13.11
C LEU A 263 -7.66 9.77 -13.78
N PHE A 264 -7.74 8.56 -13.19
CA PHE A 264 -6.80 7.48 -13.51
C PHE A 264 -7.45 6.16 -13.91
N PHE A 265 -8.67 5.86 -13.49
CA PHE A 265 -9.24 4.53 -13.65
C PHE A 265 -9.92 4.35 -15.01
N GLY A 266 -9.38 3.43 -15.82
CA GLY A 266 -9.92 3.07 -17.13
C GLY A 266 -9.46 3.98 -18.28
N TYR A 267 -9.68 3.51 -19.51
CA TYR A 267 -9.26 4.23 -20.72
C TYR A 267 -10.00 5.57 -20.92
N ASP A 268 -11.15 5.75 -20.32
CA ASP A 268 -11.96 6.97 -20.38
C ASP A 268 -11.64 7.95 -19.25
N SER A 269 -10.67 7.64 -18.39
CA SER A 269 -10.21 8.57 -17.34
C SER A 269 -9.64 9.84 -17.96
N VAL A 270 -9.85 10.96 -17.27
CA VAL A 270 -9.58 12.27 -17.89
C VAL A 270 -8.11 12.51 -18.23
N LEU A 271 -7.17 11.97 -17.46
CA LEU A 271 -5.74 12.10 -17.76
C LEU A 271 -5.32 11.15 -18.87
N GLN A 272 -5.84 9.90 -18.91
CA GLN A 272 -5.60 8.97 -20.01
C GLN A 272 -6.06 9.58 -21.33
N GLN A 273 -7.26 10.14 -21.35
CA GLN A 273 -7.82 10.80 -22.55
C GLN A 273 -6.98 11.99 -23.01
N GLU A 274 -6.53 12.83 -22.09
CA GLU A 274 -5.79 14.05 -22.46
C GLU A 274 -4.34 13.77 -22.86
N LEU A 275 -3.65 12.89 -22.15
CA LEU A 275 -2.22 12.66 -22.34
C LEU A 275 -1.94 11.59 -23.39
N SER A 276 -2.69 10.49 -23.40
CA SER A 276 -2.49 9.37 -24.31
C SER A 276 -3.36 9.51 -25.57
N GLU A 277 -4.69 9.41 -25.44
CA GLU A 277 -5.60 9.27 -26.58
C GLU A 277 -5.63 10.50 -27.51
N LYS A 278 -5.71 11.70 -26.95
CA LYS A 278 -5.81 12.93 -27.77
C LYS A 278 -4.48 13.46 -28.24
N ARG A 279 -3.40 13.26 -27.47
CA ARG A 279 -2.12 13.94 -27.72
C ARG A 279 -0.97 12.98 -27.99
N ALA A 280 -1.11 11.70 -27.71
CA ALA A 280 -0.04 10.70 -27.80
C ALA A 280 1.26 11.19 -27.12
N LEU A 281 1.13 11.75 -25.90
CA LEU A 281 2.26 12.25 -25.11
C LEU A 281 2.91 11.13 -24.34
N ILE A 282 2.10 10.19 -23.85
CA ILE A 282 2.51 9.07 -23.00
C ILE A 282 1.91 7.77 -23.53
N TYR A 283 2.51 6.65 -23.17
CA TYR A 283 1.91 5.32 -23.36
C TYR A 283 0.92 4.99 -22.24
N GLY A 284 1.30 5.28 -21.01
CA GLY A 284 0.50 5.07 -19.81
C GLY A 284 1.11 5.84 -18.64
N PHE A 285 0.47 5.71 -17.50
CA PHE A 285 0.94 6.29 -16.25
C PHE A 285 0.75 5.31 -15.09
N ASP A 286 1.57 5.44 -14.04
CA ASP A 286 1.35 4.81 -12.76
C ASP A 286 0.63 5.80 -11.85
N SER A 287 -0.29 5.32 -11.01
CA SER A 287 -1.00 6.16 -10.05
C SER A 287 -1.31 5.39 -8.78
N GLY A 288 -1.42 6.10 -7.66
CA GLY A 288 -1.73 5.50 -6.38
C GLY A 288 -2.27 6.48 -5.36
N VAL A 289 -2.83 5.90 -4.30
CA VAL A 289 -3.21 6.64 -3.10
C VAL A 289 -2.58 5.94 -1.90
N GLU A 290 -1.65 6.60 -1.26
CA GLU A 290 -1.06 6.13 0.00
C GLU A 290 -1.78 6.84 1.15
N ARG A 291 -2.40 6.07 2.06
CA ARG A 291 -3.20 6.61 3.17
C ARG A 291 -2.73 6.05 4.50
N TYR A 292 -2.68 6.93 5.48
CA TYR A 292 -2.55 6.64 6.90
C TYR A 292 -3.75 7.20 7.65
N ARG A 293 -3.90 6.91 8.94
CA ARG A 293 -5.05 7.37 9.75
C ARG A 293 -5.31 8.87 9.68
N ASN A 294 -4.27 9.68 9.57
CA ASN A 294 -4.32 11.13 9.72
C ASN A 294 -3.83 11.91 8.51
N ILE A 295 -3.22 11.25 7.54
CA ILE A 295 -2.63 11.89 6.36
C ILE A 295 -2.52 10.90 5.20
N GLY A 296 -2.53 11.41 3.97
CA GLY A 296 -2.29 10.60 2.78
C GLY A 296 -1.72 11.44 1.64
N ILE A 297 -1.35 10.76 0.57
CA ILE A 297 -0.96 11.37 -0.70
C ILE A 297 -1.73 10.72 -1.85
N LEU A 298 -2.02 11.52 -2.86
CA LEU A 298 -2.41 11.08 -4.19
C LEU A 298 -1.21 11.28 -5.10
N ASP A 299 -0.72 10.23 -5.72
CA ASP A 299 0.40 10.33 -6.64
C ASP A 299 0.10 9.76 -8.02
N PHE A 300 0.83 10.23 -9.00
CA PHE A 300 0.88 9.67 -10.33
C PHE A 300 2.18 10.04 -11.04
N SER A 301 2.57 9.22 -11.99
CA SER A 301 3.84 9.39 -12.69
C SER A 301 3.78 8.84 -14.11
N PHE A 302 4.56 9.44 -15.02
CA PHE A 302 4.67 9.03 -16.40
C PHE A 302 5.97 9.50 -17.04
N GLU A 303 6.31 8.90 -18.17
CA GLU A 303 7.43 9.33 -19.01
C GLU A 303 6.94 10.12 -20.23
N VAL A 304 7.71 11.15 -20.59
CA VAL A 304 7.46 11.95 -21.80
C VAL A 304 8.76 12.33 -22.49
N TYR A 305 8.75 12.43 -23.83
CA TYR A 305 9.90 12.93 -24.59
C TYR A 305 10.30 14.33 -24.11
N ASN A 306 11.61 14.57 -23.96
CA ASN A 306 12.17 15.84 -23.47
C ASN A 306 11.66 17.07 -24.25
N HIS A 307 11.42 16.94 -25.55
CA HIS A 307 10.93 18.03 -26.39
C HIS A 307 9.43 18.31 -26.24
N ARG A 308 8.67 17.40 -25.61
CA ARG A 308 7.22 17.52 -25.35
C ARG A 308 6.90 17.77 -23.86
N LEU A 309 7.90 17.96 -23.03
CA LEU A 309 7.76 18.09 -21.58
C LEU A 309 6.86 19.28 -21.18
N GLU A 310 7.02 20.45 -21.85
CA GLU A 310 6.18 21.64 -21.61
C GLU A 310 4.71 21.39 -21.99
N GLU A 311 4.47 20.69 -23.10
CA GLU A 311 3.12 20.33 -23.55
C GLU A 311 2.45 19.37 -22.58
N ALA A 312 3.16 18.34 -22.12
CA ALA A 312 2.63 17.37 -21.15
C ALA A 312 2.26 18.04 -19.81
N MET A 313 3.16 18.88 -19.29
CA MET A 313 2.87 19.63 -18.05
C MET A 313 1.66 20.54 -18.20
N THR A 314 1.54 21.23 -19.33
CA THR A 314 0.37 22.10 -19.63
C THR A 314 -0.91 21.26 -19.66
N ALA A 315 -0.91 20.12 -20.35
CA ALA A 315 -2.06 19.24 -20.43
C ALA A 315 -2.50 18.71 -19.05
N VAL A 316 -1.55 18.35 -18.17
CA VAL A 316 -1.86 17.97 -16.78
C VAL A 316 -2.54 19.12 -16.04
N VAL A 317 -1.92 20.30 -16.01
CA VAL A 317 -2.41 21.45 -15.26
C VAL A 317 -3.78 21.91 -15.76
N ASP A 318 -3.98 21.97 -17.07
CA ASP A 318 -5.27 22.33 -17.67
C ASP A 318 -6.35 21.31 -17.31
N THR A 319 -6.01 20.02 -17.29
CA THR A 319 -6.94 18.96 -16.90
C THR A 319 -7.33 19.07 -15.43
N LEU A 320 -6.37 19.25 -14.53
CA LEU A 320 -6.65 19.44 -13.11
C LEU A 320 -7.51 20.69 -12.85
N ASN A 321 -7.23 21.81 -13.52
CA ASN A 321 -8.03 23.03 -13.41
C ASN A 321 -9.47 22.86 -13.97
N ARG A 322 -9.63 22.05 -15.02
CA ARG A 322 -10.96 21.66 -15.52
C ARG A 322 -11.76 20.88 -14.46
N VAL A 323 -11.10 19.97 -13.75
CA VAL A 323 -11.73 19.21 -12.65
C VAL A 323 -12.10 20.14 -11.49
N LYS A 324 -11.21 21.04 -11.08
CA LYS A 324 -11.47 22.06 -10.06
C LYS A 324 -12.69 22.94 -10.38
N SER A 325 -12.91 23.24 -11.64
CA SER A 325 -14.09 24.01 -12.09
C SER A 325 -15.40 23.23 -12.15
N GLY A 326 -15.39 21.93 -11.77
CA GLY A 326 -16.55 21.04 -11.86
C GLY A 326 -16.86 20.57 -13.28
N ASN A 327 -15.95 20.76 -14.24
CA ASN A 327 -16.16 20.33 -15.62
C ASN A 327 -15.61 18.89 -15.82
N PHE A 328 -16.38 17.91 -15.36
CA PHE A 328 -16.10 16.48 -15.49
C PHE A 328 -17.38 15.66 -15.55
N ASP A 329 -17.26 14.41 -16.01
CA ASP A 329 -18.37 13.46 -16.05
C ASP A 329 -18.53 12.80 -14.66
N TYR A 330 -19.52 13.28 -13.92
CA TYR A 330 -19.86 12.78 -12.59
C TYR A 330 -20.55 11.41 -12.68
N ASP A 331 -21.53 11.26 -13.58
CA ASP A 331 -22.39 10.08 -13.62
C ASP A 331 -21.62 8.81 -13.99
N THR A 332 -20.76 8.91 -15.01
CA THR A 332 -19.89 7.78 -15.39
C THR A 332 -18.91 7.43 -14.28
N THR A 333 -18.35 8.41 -13.57
CA THR A 333 -17.39 8.12 -12.49
C THR A 333 -18.05 7.45 -11.30
N ILE A 334 -19.24 7.87 -10.89
CA ILE A 334 -20.01 7.23 -9.83
C ILE A 334 -20.37 5.79 -10.22
N GLN A 335 -20.76 5.54 -11.45
CA GLN A 335 -21.05 4.17 -11.92
C GLN A 335 -19.83 3.25 -11.85
N LYS A 336 -18.64 3.75 -12.19
CA LYS A 336 -17.39 2.99 -12.04
C LYS A 336 -17.11 2.65 -10.58
N LEU A 337 -17.25 3.61 -9.67
CA LEU A 337 -17.06 3.38 -8.22
C LEU A 337 -18.03 2.34 -7.67
N VAL A 338 -19.31 2.41 -8.06
CA VAL A 338 -20.33 1.44 -7.67
C VAL A 338 -20.02 0.06 -8.22
N THR A 339 -19.53 -0.01 -9.46
CA THR A 339 -19.13 -1.27 -10.09
C THR A 339 -17.93 -1.87 -9.35
N ASP A 340 -16.87 -1.14 -9.13
CA ASP A 340 -15.68 -1.57 -8.39
C ASP A 340 -16.02 -2.06 -6.98
N HIS A 341 -16.86 -1.29 -6.26
CA HIS A 341 -17.35 -1.66 -4.94
C HIS A 341 -18.16 -2.97 -4.93
N THR A 342 -18.78 -3.31 -6.06
CA THR A 342 -19.51 -4.55 -6.23
C THR A 342 -18.61 -5.70 -6.64
N GLU A 343 -17.69 -5.46 -7.57
CA GLU A 343 -16.76 -6.46 -8.10
C GLU A 343 -15.77 -6.97 -7.04
N ILE A 344 -15.40 -6.13 -6.07
CA ILE A 344 -14.49 -6.53 -4.97
C ILE A 344 -15.07 -7.69 -4.14
N LEU A 345 -16.39 -7.88 -4.13
CA LEU A 345 -17.04 -8.98 -3.40
C LEU A 345 -16.72 -10.36 -4.01
N ASP A 346 -16.37 -10.42 -5.28
CA ASP A 346 -15.96 -11.65 -5.98
C ASP A 346 -14.43 -11.90 -5.87
N ASP A 347 -13.67 -10.88 -5.51
CA ASP A 347 -12.21 -10.97 -5.26
C ASP A 347 -11.95 -11.20 -3.77
N ILE A 348 -11.78 -12.45 -3.37
CA ILE A 348 -11.57 -12.83 -1.96
C ILE A 348 -10.30 -12.24 -1.34
N GLU A 349 -9.25 -12.02 -2.11
CA GLU A 349 -7.99 -11.44 -1.63
C GLU A 349 -8.08 -9.92 -1.58
N GLY A 350 -8.68 -9.29 -2.61
CA GLY A 350 -8.98 -7.86 -2.63
C GLY A 350 -9.92 -7.46 -1.50
N LEU A 351 -11.02 -8.19 -1.29
CA LEU A 351 -11.94 -7.95 -0.18
C LEU A 351 -11.25 -8.12 1.19
N ASN A 352 -10.37 -9.11 1.31
CA ASN A 352 -9.61 -9.35 2.53
C ASN A 352 -8.72 -8.13 2.87
N TRP A 353 -8.00 -7.61 1.87
CA TRP A 353 -7.18 -6.42 2.00
C TRP A 353 -8.01 -5.17 2.31
N ASP A 354 -9.13 -4.98 1.63
CA ASP A 354 -10.01 -3.84 1.82
C ASP A 354 -10.57 -3.78 3.26
N ILE A 355 -11.01 -4.92 3.82
CA ILE A 355 -11.44 -5.02 5.22
C ILE A 355 -10.28 -4.68 6.18
N ALA A 356 -9.09 -5.24 5.91
CA ALA A 356 -7.92 -4.98 6.73
C ALA A 356 -7.49 -3.51 6.69
N TYR A 357 -7.49 -2.92 5.49
CA TYR A 357 -7.11 -1.53 5.26
C TYR A 357 -8.07 -0.57 5.95
N HIS A 358 -9.38 -0.85 5.87
CA HIS A 358 -10.39 -0.10 6.60
C HIS A 358 -10.18 -0.15 8.12
N HIS A 359 -9.85 -1.33 8.66
CA HIS A 359 -9.47 -1.46 10.07
C HIS A 359 -8.21 -0.66 10.43
N LEU A 360 -7.18 -0.70 9.57
CA LEU A 360 -5.94 0.04 9.79
C LEU A 360 -6.16 1.55 9.81
N LEU A 361 -7.02 2.05 8.94
CA LEU A 361 -7.33 3.49 8.83
C LEU A 361 -8.28 3.96 9.93
N PHE A 362 -9.38 3.25 10.16
CA PHE A 362 -10.48 3.74 10.99
C PHE A 362 -10.65 2.99 12.33
N GLY A 363 -9.98 1.84 12.50
CA GLY A 363 -10.12 1.01 13.69
C GLY A 363 -11.51 0.33 13.81
N GLN A 364 -12.27 0.29 12.72
CA GLN A 364 -13.66 -0.18 12.67
C GLN A 364 -13.82 -1.34 11.69
N THR A 365 -14.94 -2.05 11.81
CA THR A 365 -15.37 -3.04 10.83
C THR A 365 -15.90 -2.33 9.57
N ARG A 366 -15.56 -2.84 8.39
CA ARG A 366 -16.10 -2.33 7.13
C ARG A 366 -17.60 -2.58 7.04
N ASP A 367 -18.37 -1.55 6.74
CA ASP A 367 -19.79 -1.61 6.39
C ASP A 367 -19.99 -1.20 4.92
N GLY A 368 -19.95 -2.19 4.02
CA GLY A 368 -20.03 -1.93 2.59
C GLY A 368 -21.33 -1.27 2.13
N GLU A 369 -22.47 -1.49 2.84
CA GLU A 369 -23.74 -0.83 2.50
C GLU A 369 -23.71 0.66 2.88
N ALA A 370 -23.15 0.98 4.06
CA ALA A 370 -22.99 2.37 4.48
C ALA A 370 -22.01 3.12 3.59
N GLU A 371 -20.91 2.47 3.19
CA GLU A 371 -19.92 3.06 2.26
C GLU A 371 -20.55 3.33 0.89
N LEU A 372 -21.25 2.35 0.31
CA LEU A 372 -21.92 2.53 -0.97
C LEU A 372 -22.94 3.68 -0.92
N LYS A 373 -23.72 3.76 0.17
CA LYS A 373 -24.65 4.87 0.38
C LYS A 373 -23.93 6.23 0.45
N THR A 374 -22.78 6.27 1.10
CA THR A 374 -21.95 7.50 1.19
C THR A 374 -21.40 7.89 -0.17
N LEU A 375 -20.85 6.94 -0.93
CA LEU A 375 -20.38 7.17 -2.30
C LEU A 375 -21.48 7.72 -3.20
N MET A 376 -22.66 7.14 -3.16
CA MET A 376 -23.82 7.59 -3.94
C MET A 376 -24.38 8.97 -3.48
N SER A 377 -24.04 9.43 -2.29
CA SER A 377 -24.44 10.74 -1.77
C SER A 377 -23.49 11.87 -2.10
N LEU A 378 -22.29 11.56 -2.63
CA LEU A 378 -21.34 12.59 -3.07
C LEU A 378 -21.98 13.53 -4.09
N ASN A 379 -21.65 14.81 -4.02
CA ASN A 379 -22.15 15.75 -5.02
C ASN A 379 -20.99 16.43 -5.77
N LYS A 380 -21.28 16.84 -6.99
CA LYS A 380 -20.31 17.42 -7.91
C LYS A 380 -19.62 18.67 -7.35
N GLY A 381 -20.33 19.47 -6.55
CA GLY A 381 -19.80 20.70 -5.94
C GLY A 381 -18.76 20.39 -4.86
N GLU A 382 -19.00 19.41 -4.00
CA GLU A 382 -18.05 18.96 -2.97
C GLU A 382 -16.78 18.38 -3.60
N ILE A 383 -16.92 17.58 -4.66
CA ILE A 383 -15.79 17.01 -5.39
C ILE A 383 -14.94 18.11 -6.02
N ALA A 384 -15.58 19.10 -6.67
CA ALA A 384 -14.87 20.22 -7.28
C ALA A 384 -14.17 21.10 -6.21
N ALA A 385 -14.82 21.33 -5.08
CA ALA A 385 -14.24 22.08 -3.96
C ALA A 385 -13.01 21.35 -3.38
N PHE A 386 -13.12 20.03 -3.17
CA PHE A 386 -11.98 19.23 -2.72
C PHE A 386 -10.85 19.21 -3.75
N ALA A 387 -11.15 19.07 -5.05
CA ALA A 387 -10.15 19.15 -6.11
C ALA A 387 -9.44 20.53 -6.12
N ALA A 388 -10.18 21.63 -5.86
CA ALA A 388 -9.61 22.97 -5.77
C ALA A 388 -8.70 23.15 -4.54
N GLU A 389 -9.01 22.46 -3.44
CA GLU A 389 -8.16 22.41 -2.25
C GLU A 389 -6.92 21.54 -2.47
N LEU A 390 -7.08 20.38 -3.13
CA LEU A 390 -6.02 19.39 -3.33
C LEU A 390 -4.99 19.84 -4.37
N PHE A 391 -5.45 20.25 -5.55
CA PHE A 391 -4.55 20.54 -6.68
C PHE A 391 -4.02 21.97 -6.63
N ARG A 392 -3.09 22.19 -5.70
CA ARG A 392 -2.40 23.47 -5.49
C ARG A 392 -0.90 23.23 -5.40
N THR A 393 -0.10 24.25 -5.71
CA THR A 393 1.37 24.13 -5.67
C THR A 393 1.91 23.96 -4.25
N ASP A 394 1.23 24.51 -3.23
CA ASP A 394 1.63 24.35 -1.83
C ASP A 394 1.34 22.95 -1.25
N ARG A 395 0.59 22.11 -1.98
CA ARG A 395 0.36 20.70 -1.65
C ARG A 395 1.13 19.72 -2.54
N LEU A 396 1.87 20.22 -3.54
CA LEU A 396 2.55 19.43 -4.55
C LEU A 396 4.04 19.21 -4.21
N VAL A 397 4.48 17.96 -4.36
CA VAL A 397 5.89 17.62 -4.57
C VAL A 397 6.03 17.11 -6.01
N LEU A 398 6.90 17.74 -6.80
CA LEU A 398 7.21 17.32 -8.16
C LEU A 398 8.57 16.62 -8.20
N GLY A 399 8.58 15.36 -8.64
CA GLY A 399 9.78 14.61 -8.96
C GLY A 399 10.10 14.67 -10.45
N LEU A 400 11.37 14.90 -10.79
CA LEU A 400 11.87 14.90 -12.17
C LEU A 400 13.08 13.96 -12.30
N LYS A 401 13.01 12.97 -13.20
CA LYS A 401 14.15 12.13 -13.56
C LYS A 401 14.40 12.22 -15.05
N GLY A 402 15.62 12.60 -15.44
CA GLY A 402 15.94 12.73 -16.86
C GLY A 402 17.26 13.43 -17.14
N ASN A 403 17.44 13.83 -18.39
CA ASN A 403 18.65 14.52 -18.83
C ASN A 403 18.77 15.92 -18.20
N LYS A 404 19.94 16.23 -17.64
CA LYS A 404 20.19 17.52 -16.96
C LYS A 404 19.85 18.73 -17.85
N ARG A 405 20.25 18.71 -19.12
CA ARG A 405 20.03 19.85 -20.03
C ARG A 405 18.52 20.04 -20.32
N ALA A 406 17.79 18.94 -20.46
CA ALA A 406 16.33 19.00 -20.69
C ALA A 406 15.61 19.57 -19.45
N ILE A 407 15.96 19.10 -18.26
CA ILE A 407 15.36 19.57 -17.00
C ILE A 407 15.71 21.05 -16.77
N ASP A 408 16.98 21.43 -16.86
CA ASP A 408 17.41 22.82 -16.61
C ASP A 408 16.79 23.80 -17.61
N LYS A 409 16.70 23.42 -18.90
CA LYS A 409 16.08 24.24 -19.96
C LYS A 409 14.59 24.52 -19.71
N ASN A 410 13.87 23.56 -19.13
CA ASN A 410 12.43 23.65 -18.94
C ASN A 410 12.03 24.08 -17.53
N ARG A 411 12.91 24.10 -16.54
CA ARG A 411 12.61 24.30 -15.11
C ARG A 411 11.72 25.51 -14.84
N ASP A 412 12.08 26.68 -15.36
CA ASP A 412 11.33 27.91 -15.11
C ASP A 412 9.96 27.89 -15.79
N LYS A 413 9.89 27.30 -16.99
CA LYS A 413 8.62 27.13 -17.70
C LYS A 413 7.69 26.16 -16.96
N LEU A 414 8.21 25.02 -16.49
CA LEU A 414 7.43 24.06 -15.72
C LEU A 414 6.88 24.69 -14.44
N LYS A 415 7.69 25.50 -13.74
CA LYS A 415 7.23 26.26 -12.56
C LYS A 415 6.13 27.24 -12.91
N ALA A 416 6.29 28.01 -13.98
CA ALA A 416 5.26 28.96 -14.43
C ALA A 416 3.94 28.27 -14.84
N ILE A 417 4.02 27.07 -15.43
CA ILE A 417 2.83 26.27 -15.75
C ILE A 417 2.15 25.79 -14.47
N LEU A 418 2.93 25.24 -13.52
CA LEU A 418 2.39 24.76 -12.24
C LEU A 418 1.71 25.85 -11.42
N GLN A 419 2.20 27.09 -11.44
CA GLN A 419 1.57 28.24 -10.75
C GLN A 419 0.14 28.49 -11.21
N LYS A 420 -0.28 28.02 -12.39
CA LYS A 420 -1.67 28.09 -12.84
C LYS A 420 -2.61 27.18 -12.03
N LEU A 421 -2.07 26.26 -11.21
CA LEU A 421 -2.87 25.50 -10.26
C LEU A 421 -3.37 26.36 -9.09
N ASP A 422 -2.80 27.52 -8.83
CA ASP A 422 -3.18 28.38 -7.70
C ASP A 422 -4.18 29.47 -8.09
N ILE A 423 -4.61 29.48 -9.36
CA ILE A 423 -5.63 30.38 -9.90
C ILE A 423 -6.98 29.64 -9.87
#